data_4137d8a00bc17d53ec6ee7ea21116fa1
#
_entry.id   4137d8a00bc17d53ec6ee7ea21116fa1
#
_cell.length_a   1.000
_cell.length_b   1.000
_cell.length_c   1.000
_cell.angle_alpha   90.00
_cell.angle_beta   90.00
_cell.angle_gamma   90.00
#
_symmetry.space_group_name_H-M   'P 1'
#
loop_
_entity.id
_entity.type
_entity.pdbx_description
1 polymer ?
#
loop_
_entity_poly.entity_id
_entity_poly.type
_entity_poly.pdbx_seq_one_letter_code
_entity_poly.pdbx_strand_id
1 'polypeptide(L)'
;ALKKNVLLNNAYRHGIYRVGCKVCPMSAKWQDSLISFNYPDEVKSQLRMLEDMTLFAKGKIDKKYIEDGGWQARAGGKILKQGENRVSEEITATSIVFRIKNARQNWNSVLPIWGIPVDDDGKRITVKTKHGNFEMNYREENGQQIVSISPFFQLDRFDISTLRSIANKTAYCVGCKACTPQCPTGAYQIIDGKIVIRANRCVHCYNCCTYTDKGCMVAKSLFV
;
A
#
# COMPACT_ATOMS: atom_id res chain seq x y z
N ALA A 1 -3.48 4.17 -37.93
CA ALA A 1 -2.23 3.59 -38.40
C ALA A 1 -2.44 2.81 -39.72
N LEU A 2 -3.36 1.86 -39.78
CA LEU A 2 -3.61 1.02 -40.99
C LEU A 2 -3.98 1.84 -42.24
N LYS A 3 -4.78 2.91 -42.11
CA LYS A 3 -5.13 3.81 -43.25
C LYS A 3 -3.96 4.64 -43.79
N LYS A 4 -2.84 4.72 -43.06
CA LYS A 4 -1.65 5.52 -43.44
C LYS A 4 -0.43 4.69 -43.79
N ASN A 5 -0.57 3.39 -44.05
CA ASN A 5 0.51 2.45 -44.35
C ASN A 5 1.68 2.49 -43.34
N VAL A 6 1.39 2.78 -42.07
CA VAL A 6 2.40 2.76 -41.03
C VAL A 6 2.69 1.31 -40.65
N LEU A 7 3.98 0.94 -40.65
CA LEU A 7 4.41 -0.37 -40.18
C LEU A 7 4.01 -0.59 -38.72
N LEU A 8 3.19 -1.59 -38.48
CA LEU A 8 2.80 -1.99 -37.14
C LEU A 8 3.82 -2.97 -36.59
N ASN A 9 4.09 -2.85 -35.26
CA ASN A 9 4.86 -3.87 -34.55
C ASN A 9 4.18 -5.24 -34.69
N ASN A 10 4.97 -6.28 -34.95
CA ASN A 10 4.46 -7.65 -35.15
C ASN A 10 3.62 -8.16 -33.96
N ALA A 11 3.87 -7.69 -32.76
CA ALA A 11 3.08 -8.04 -31.57
C ALA A 11 1.58 -7.77 -31.76
N TYR A 12 1.20 -6.69 -32.47
CA TYR A 12 -0.20 -6.41 -32.80
C TYR A 12 -0.80 -7.46 -33.75
N ARG A 13 0.02 -8.03 -34.65
CA ARG A 13 -0.40 -9.11 -35.55
C ARG A 13 -0.63 -10.42 -34.78
N HIS A 14 0.03 -10.61 -33.65
CA HIS A 14 -0.15 -11.72 -32.73
C HIS A 14 -1.26 -11.50 -31.69
N GLY A 15 -2.09 -10.47 -31.87
CA GLY A 15 -3.21 -10.17 -30.99
C GLY A 15 -2.85 -9.45 -29.70
N ILE A 16 -1.60 -9.01 -29.54
CA ILE A 16 -1.17 -8.24 -28.37
C ILE A 16 -1.54 -6.78 -28.60
N TYR A 17 -2.54 -6.28 -27.87
CA TYR A 17 -3.08 -4.93 -28.07
C TYR A 17 -2.28 -3.83 -27.34
N ARG A 18 -1.43 -4.18 -26.39
CA ARG A 18 -0.52 -3.27 -25.68
C ARG A 18 0.91 -3.75 -25.88
N VAL A 19 1.69 -2.97 -26.62
CA VAL A 19 3.10 -3.26 -26.84
C VAL A 19 3.92 -2.49 -25.83
N GLY A 20 4.53 -3.21 -24.93
CA GLY A 20 5.43 -2.71 -23.90
C GLY A 20 6.44 -3.82 -23.56
N CYS A 21 6.56 -4.15 -22.27
CA CYS A 21 7.38 -5.30 -21.87
C CYS A 21 6.72 -6.60 -22.35
N LYS A 22 7.49 -7.52 -22.94
CA LYS A 22 6.99 -8.84 -23.38
C LYS A 22 6.38 -9.61 -22.20
N VAL A 23 7.08 -9.66 -21.08
CA VAL A 23 6.56 -10.18 -19.82
C VAL A 23 6.29 -8.99 -18.89
N CYS A 24 5.04 -8.79 -18.53
CA CYS A 24 4.60 -7.64 -17.76
C CYS A 24 3.75 -8.07 -16.55
N PRO A 25 4.12 -7.66 -15.33
CA PRO A 25 3.30 -7.96 -14.14
C PRO A 25 1.87 -7.40 -14.22
N MET A 26 1.65 -6.42 -15.12
CA MET A 26 0.37 -5.72 -15.33
C MET A 26 -0.47 -6.36 -16.45
N SER A 27 0.01 -7.41 -17.11
CA SER A 27 -0.72 -8.01 -18.22
C SER A 27 -1.95 -8.80 -17.76
N ALA A 28 -2.92 -8.92 -18.64
CA ALA A 28 -4.06 -9.81 -18.43
C ALA A 28 -3.67 -11.26 -18.76
N LYS A 29 -4.28 -12.24 -18.09
CA LYS A 29 -3.97 -13.67 -18.29
C LYS A 29 -4.03 -14.13 -19.75
N TRP A 30 -4.98 -13.64 -20.53
CA TRP A 30 -5.08 -13.98 -21.95
C TRP A 30 -3.88 -13.42 -22.76
N GLN A 31 -3.37 -12.23 -22.40
CA GLN A 31 -2.18 -11.65 -23.02
C GLN A 31 -0.93 -12.47 -22.67
N ASP A 32 -0.82 -12.94 -21.42
CA ASP A 32 0.26 -13.84 -21.00
C ASP A 32 0.26 -15.14 -21.80
N SER A 33 -0.94 -15.69 -22.07
CA SER A 33 -1.10 -16.89 -22.91
C SER A 33 -0.62 -16.63 -24.34
N LEU A 34 -0.99 -15.49 -24.95
CA LEU A 34 -0.52 -15.12 -26.29
C LEU A 34 1.00 -14.90 -26.34
N ILE A 35 1.56 -14.30 -25.32
CA ILE A 35 3.01 -14.09 -25.20
C ILE A 35 3.72 -15.43 -25.05
N SER A 36 3.23 -16.32 -24.20
CA SER A 36 3.80 -17.65 -24.00
C SER A 36 3.79 -18.50 -25.28
N PHE A 37 2.75 -18.33 -26.09
CA PHE A 37 2.64 -19.01 -27.39
C PHE A 37 3.59 -18.44 -28.45
N ASN A 38 3.65 -17.12 -28.56
CA ASN A 38 4.41 -16.47 -29.64
C ASN A 38 5.88 -16.22 -29.29
N TYR A 39 6.25 -16.18 -28.01
CA TYR A 39 7.58 -15.83 -27.51
C TYR A 39 8.01 -16.75 -26.35
N PRO A 40 8.07 -18.08 -26.58
CA PRO A 40 8.31 -19.05 -25.50
C PRO A 40 9.69 -18.91 -24.83
N ASP A 41 10.71 -18.52 -25.57
CA ASP A 41 12.08 -18.42 -25.02
C ASP A 41 12.24 -17.24 -24.08
N GLU A 42 11.59 -16.12 -24.38
CA GLU A 42 11.57 -14.96 -23.50
C GLU A 42 10.80 -15.26 -22.21
N VAL A 43 9.71 -16.01 -22.29
CA VAL A 43 8.96 -16.44 -21.11
C VAL A 43 9.79 -17.39 -20.25
N LYS A 44 10.51 -18.35 -20.87
CA LYS A 44 11.44 -19.23 -20.13
C LYS A 44 12.54 -18.45 -19.40
N SER A 45 13.11 -17.45 -20.09
CA SER A 45 14.12 -16.58 -19.48
C SER A 45 13.57 -15.85 -18.26
N GLN A 46 12.36 -15.31 -18.37
CA GLN A 46 11.68 -14.64 -17.24
C GLN A 46 11.38 -15.59 -16.09
N LEU A 47 10.92 -16.80 -16.38
CA LEU A 47 10.65 -17.83 -15.36
C LEU A 47 11.91 -18.18 -14.57
N ARG A 48 13.04 -18.36 -15.24
CA ARG A 48 14.34 -18.58 -14.58
C ARG A 48 14.71 -17.42 -13.63
N MET A 49 14.55 -16.19 -14.10
CA MET A 49 14.79 -15.01 -13.26
C MET A 49 13.88 -15.00 -12.02
N LEU A 50 12.62 -15.40 -12.15
CA LEU A 50 11.68 -15.51 -11.01
C LEU A 50 12.09 -16.64 -10.05
N GLU A 51 12.57 -17.78 -10.57
CA GLU A 51 13.13 -18.87 -9.78
C GLU A 51 14.33 -18.40 -8.96
N ASP A 52 15.29 -17.71 -9.60
CA ASP A 52 16.46 -17.13 -8.94
C ASP A 52 16.06 -16.11 -7.86
N MET A 53 15.08 -15.26 -8.16
CA MET A 53 14.55 -14.30 -7.18
C MET A 53 13.92 -14.99 -5.96
N THR A 54 13.13 -16.05 -6.16
CA THR A 54 12.55 -16.79 -5.04
C THR A 54 13.60 -17.54 -4.26
N LEU A 55 14.59 -18.11 -4.91
CA LEU A 55 15.72 -18.76 -4.27
C LEU A 55 16.50 -17.77 -3.37
N PHE A 56 16.81 -16.59 -3.90
CA PHE A 56 17.48 -15.53 -3.15
C PHE A 56 16.66 -15.05 -1.95
N ALA A 57 15.35 -14.81 -2.14
CA ALA A 57 14.50 -14.21 -1.12
C ALA A 57 14.03 -15.19 -0.04
N LYS A 58 13.87 -16.49 -0.38
CA LYS A 58 13.27 -17.52 0.49
C LYS A 58 14.17 -18.70 0.77
N GLY A 59 15.40 -18.72 0.20
CA GLY A 59 16.32 -19.86 0.30
C GLY A 59 15.87 -21.11 -0.45
N LYS A 60 14.78 -21.05 -1.24
CA LYS A 60 14.26 -22.15 -2.06
C LYS A 60 13.47 -21.62 -3.26
N ILE A 61 13.43 -22.40 -4.34
CA ILE A 61 12.58 -22.08 -5.49
C ILE A 61 11.11 -22.30 -5.11
N ASP A 62 10.31 -21.26 -5.18
CA ASP A 62 8.87 -21.30 -4.89
C ASP A 62 8.06 -21.39 -6.19
N LYS A 63 7.98 -22.61 -6.75
CA LYS A 63 7.23 -22.87 -7.99
C LYS A 63 5.77 -22.49 -7.87
N LYS A 64 5.14 -22.78 -6.73
CA LYS A 64 3.73 -22.43 -6.49
C LYS A 64 3.50 -20.93 -6.57
N TYR A 65 4.38 -20.12 -5.96
CA TYR A 65 4.31 -18.66 -6.05
C TYR A 65 4.39 -18.17 -7.51
N ILE A 66 5.25 -18.80 -8.33
CA ILE A 66 5.44 -18.44 -9.74
C ILE A 66 4.21 -18.84 -10.57
N GLU A 67 3.73 -20.07 -10.42
CA GLU A 67 2.58 -20.63 -11.14
C GLU A 67 1.26 -19.91 -10.80
N ASP A 68 1.05 -19.59 -9.52
CA ASP A 68 -0.11 -18.83 -9.04
C ASP A 68 -0.06 -17.35 -9.47
N GLY A 69 1.04 -16.90 -10.10
CA GLY A 69 1.22 -15.52 -10.54
C GLY A 69 1.43 -14.56 -9.37
N GLY A 70 2.02 -15.01 -8.27
CA GLY A 70 2.33 -14.18 -7.09
C GLY A 70 3.18 -12.97 -7.44
N TRP A 71 4.09 -13.10 -8.40
CA TRP A 71 4.92 -12.01 -8.91
C TRP A 71 4.12 -10.91 -9.65
N GLN A 72 2.94 -11.24 -10.18
CA GLN A 72 2.02 -10.28 -10.82
C GLN A 72 1.07 -9.60 -9.83
N ALA A 73 0.98 -10.12 -8.62
CA ALA A 73 0.00 -9.67 -7.62
C ALA A 73 0.21 -8.21 -7.18
N ARG A 74 1.43 -7.67 -7.35
CA ARG A 74 1.77 -6.26 -7.14
C ARG A 74 0.88 -5.31 -7.93
N ALA A 75 0.67 -5.61 -9.19
CA ALA A 75 -0.04 -4.76 -10.12
C ALA A 75 -1.54 -4.68 -9.86
N GLY A 76 -2.14 -5.78 -9.42
CA GLY A 76 -3.57 -5.87 -9.17
C GLY A 76 -4.00 -5.61 -7.73
N GLY A 77 -3.08 -5.30 -6.83
CA GLY A 77 -3.35 -5.27 -5.38
C GLY A 77 -3.73 -6.63 -4.80
N LYS A 78 -3.53 -7.72 -5.55
CA LYS A 78 -3.87 -9.09 -5.14
C LYS A 78 -2.98 -9.61 -4.01
N ILE A 79 -1.73 -9.16 -3.94
CA ILE A 79 -0.83 -9.40 -2.79
C ILE A 79 -1.49 -8.95 -1.49
N LEU A 80 -2.30 -7.91 -1.54
CA LEU A 80 -2.99 -7.38 -0.38
C LEU A 80 -4.07 -8.33 0.15
N LYS A 81 -4.56 -9.27 -0.67
CA LYS A 81 -5.55 -10.28 -0.28
C LYS A 81 -4.94 -11.56 0.28
N GLN A 82 -3.67 -11.83 0.02
CA GLN A 82 -2.97 -13.07 0.42
C GLN A 82 -2.18 -12.94 1.73
N GLY A 83 -1.97 -11.72 2.24
CA GLY A 83 -1.28 -11.49 3.50
C GLY A 83 -2.21 -11.46 4.70
N GLU A 84 -1.65 -11.59 5.90
CA GLU A 84 -2.36 -11.40 7.16
C GLU A 84 -3.07 -10.03 7.15
N ASN A 85 -4.39 -10.04 7.33
CA ASN A 85 -5.15 -8.82 7.50
C ASN A 85 -4.93 -8.28 8.90
N ARG A 86 -4.03 -7.29 9.03
CA ARG A 86 -3.66 -6.69 10.31
C ARG A 86 -4.58 -5.56 10.75
N VAL A 87 -5.39 -5.06 9.85
CA VAL A 87 -6.29 -3.93 10.11
C VAL A 87 -7.71 -4.40 9.98
N SER A 88 -8.50 -4.22 11.03
CA SER A 88 -9.96 -4.31 10.99
C SER A 88 -10.57 -2.97 11.32
N GLU A 89 -11.69 -2.68 10.68
CA GLU A 89 -12.45 -1.44 10.83
C GLU A 89 -13.88 -1.77 11.24
N GLU A 90 -14.40 -1.03 12.18
CA GLU A 90 -15.78 -1.11 12.65
C GLU A 90 -16.35 0.31 12.68
N ILE A 91 -17.48 0.51 12.03
CA ILE A 91 -18.19 1.80 12.01
C ILE A 91 -19.44 1.64 12.86
N THR A 92 -19.58 2.53 13.84
CA THR A 92 -20.76 2.66 14.67
C THR A 92 -21.50 3.95 14.33
N ALA A 93 -22.66 4.20 14.93
CA ALA A 93 -23.40 5.45 14.73
C ALA A 93 -22.60 6.70 15.14
N THR A 94 -21.69 6.56 16.12
CA THR A 94 -20.98 7.70 16.73
C THR A 94 -19.48 7.72 16.44
N SER A 95 -18.88 6.60 16.07
CA SER A 95 -17.43 6.50 15.93
C SER A 95 -16.98 5.53 14.83
N ILE A 96 -15.76 5.69 14.39
CA ILE A 96 -15.02 4.68 13.61
C ILE A 96 -13.92 4.12 14.49
N VAL A 97 -13.79 2.79 14.50
CA VAL A 97 -12.82 2.07 15.33
C VAL A 97 -11.90 1.26 14.45
N PHE A 98 -10.60 1.48 14.58
CA PHE A 98 -9.55 0.67 13.95
C PHE A 98 -8.90 -0.24 14.98
N ARG A 99 -8.78 -1.53 14.67
CA ARG A 99 -7.99 -2.49 15.45
C ARG A 99 -6.82 -2.97 14.59
N ILE A 100 -5.60 -2.76 15.07
CA ILE A 100 -4.38 -3.00 14.35
C ILE A 100 -3.56 -4.05 15.10
N LYS A 101 -3.46 -5.25 14.52
CA LYS A 101 -2.68 -6.37 15.05
C LYS A 101 -1.23 -6.27 14.59
N ASN A 102 -0.30 -6.66 15.46
CA ASN A 102 1.13 -6.73 15.14
C ASN A 102 1.62 -5.45 14.44
N ALA A 103 1.26 -4.29 15.00
CA ALA A 103 1.59 -2.99 14.44
C ALA A 103 3.11 -2.79 14.37
N ARG A 104 3.62 -2.31 13.23
CA ARG A 104 5.04 -2.01 13.04
C ARG A 104 5.42 -0.59 13.41
N GLN A 105 4.43 0.30 13.39
CA GLN A 105 4.56 1.71 13.77
C GLN A 105 3.57 2.04 14.87
N ASN A 106 3.81 3.12 15.59
CA ASN A 106 2.84 3.65 16.54
C ASN A 106 1.84 4.56 15.80
N TRP A 107 0.55 4.43 16.10
CA TRP A 107 -0.50 5.26 15.51
C TRP A 107 -0.23 6.76 15.72
N ASN A 108 0.14 7.15 16.95
CA ASN A 108 0.35 8.56 17.30
C ASN A 108 1.49 9.19 16.47
N SER A 109 2.50 8.40 16.06
CA SER A 109 3.57 8.87 15.17
C SER A 109 3.07 9.17 13.76
N VAL A 110 1.96 8.56 13.33
CA VAL A 110 1.40 8.70 11.97
C VAL A 110 0.23 9.67 11.94
N LEU A 111 -0.44 9.86 13.07
CA LEU A 111 -1.61 10.74 13.25
C LEU A 111 -1.41 12.15 12.66
N PRO A 112 -0.24 12.81 12.79
CA PRO A 112 -0.04 14.17 12.27
C PRO A 112 -0.22 14.30 10.75
N ILE A 113 -0.34 13.20 10.01
CA ILE A 113 -0.73 13.25 8.58
C ILE A 113 -2.16 13.78 8.44
N TRP A 114 -3.08 13.37 9.31
CA TRP A 114 -4.50 13.73 9.24
C TRP A 114 -4.82 15.03 9.99
N GLY A 115 -4.28 15.19 11.18
CA GLY A 115 -4.54 16.35 12.02
C GLY A 115 -3.49 16.54 13.11
N ILE A 116 -3.56 17.68 13.77
CA ILE A 116 -2.63 18.06 14.83
C ILE A 116 -3.28 17.74 16.18
N PRO A 117 -2.65 16.92 17.02
CA PRO A 117 -3.09 16.76 18.40
C PRO A 117 -2.91 18.09 19.15
N VAL A 118 -4.00 18.58 19.77
CA VAL A 118 -4.02 19.88 20.47
C VAL A 118 -4.18 19.71 21.98
N ASP A 119 -4.72 18.56 22.41
CA ASP A 119 -4.87 18.22 23.81
C ASP A 119 -4.72 16.70 23.96
N ASP A 120 -3.94 16.27 24.95
CA ASP A 120 -3.63 14.86 25.18
C ASP A 120 -3.56 14.60 26.69
N ASP A 121 -4.58 13.93 27.25
CA ASP A 121 -4.61 13.49 28.63
C ASP A 121 -4.10 12.05 28.84
N GLY A 122 -3.43 11.51 27.81
CA GLY A 122 -2.87 10.16 27.78
C GLY A 122 -3.88 9.07 27.41
N LYS A 123 -5.18 9.36 27.39
CA LYS A 123 -6.24 8.42 26.97
C LYS A 123 -7.12 9.00 25.88
N ARG A 124 -7.37 10.30 25.92
CA ARG A 124 -8.15 11.03 24.92
C ARG A 124 -7.26 12.09 24.30
N ILE A 125 -7.28 12.15 23.00
CA ILE A 125 -6.53 13.12 22.22
C ILE A 125 -7.54 13.92 21.41
N THR A 126 -7.55 15.23 21.56
CA THR A 126 -8.29 16.11 20.67
C THR A 126 -7.43 16.37 19.44
N VAL A 127 -7.93 16.03 18.28
CA VAL A 127 -7.23 16.21 16.99
C VAL A 127 -7.91 17.31 16.20
N LYS A 128 -7.15 18.38 15.94
CA LYS A 128 -7.60 19.49 15.09
C LYS A 128 -7.27 19.19 13.65
N THR A 129 -8.29 19.17 12.79
CA THR A 129 -8.18 19.00 11.34
C THR A 129 -8.75 20.23 10.63
N LYS A 130 -8.65 20.25 9.30
CA LYS A 130 -9.32 21.29 8.49
C LYS A 130 -10.85 21.19 8.51
N HIS A 131 -11.41 20.04 8.89
CA HIS A 131 -12.85 19.77 8.94
C HIS A 131 -13.46 19.91 10.34
N GLY A 132 -12.65 20.19 11.35
CA GLY A 132 -13.10 20.37 12.73
C GLY A 132 -12.21 19.68 13.75
N ASN A 133 -12.71 19.60 14.96
CA ASN A 133 -12.05 18.91 16.06
C ASN A 133 -12.72 17.55 16.27
N PHE A 134 -11.87 16.53 16.43
CA PHE A 134 -12.28 15.15 16.66
C PHE A 134 -11.68 14.65 17.95
N GLU A 135 -12.43 13.83 18.67
CA GLU A 135 -11.91 13.09 19.81
C GLU A 135 -11.35 11.75 19.33
N MET A 136 -10.14 11.45 19.75
CA MET A 136 -9.50 10.16 19.48
C MET A 136 -9.18 9.49 20.83
N ASN A 137 -9.62 8.25 20.98
CA ASN A 137 -9.20 7.39 22.08
C ASN A 137 -8.22 6.35 21.54
N TYR A 138 -7.06 6.27 22.17
CA TYR A 138 -6.01 5.30 21.83
C TYR A 138 -5.74 4.37 23.00
N ARG A 139 -5.63 3.07 22.74
CA ARG A 139 -5.24 2.08 23.73
C ARG A 139 -4.49 0.93 23.08
N GLU A 140 -3.65 0.28 23.86
CA GLU A 140 -2.97 -0.96 23.48
C GLU A 140 -3.48 -2.09 24.35
N GLU A 141 -4.00 -3.14 23.73
CA GLU A 141 -4.53 -4.33 24.39
C GLU A 141 -4.07 -5.58 23.65
N ASN A 142 -3.48 -6.54 24.38
CA ASN A 142 -3.05 -7.84 23.81
C ASN A 142 -2.20 -7.72 22.53
N GLY A 143 -1.28 -6.75 22.48
CA GLY A 143 -0.43 -6.50 21.31
C GLY A 143 -1.16 -5.87 20.11
N GLN A 144 -2.37 -5.35 20.33
CA GLN A 144 -3.14 -4.62 19.32
C GLN A 144 -3.23 -3.13 19.70
N GLN A 145 -3.09 -2.27 18.71
CA GLN A 145 -3.45 -0.86 18.84
C GLN A 145 -4.92 -0.70 18.47
N ILE A 146 -5.71 -0.12 19.36
CA ILE A 146 -7.13 0.14 19.15
C ILE A 146 -7.33 1.66 19.20
N VAL A 147 -7.88 2.18 18.11
CA VAL A 147 -8.12 3.61 17.93
C VAL A 147 -9.58 3.85 17.61
N SER A 148 -10.24 4.69 18.38
CA SER A 148 -11.61 5.13 18.14
C SER A 148 -11.63 6.62 17.87
N ILE A 149 -12.32 7.06 16.82
CA ILE A 149 -12.42 8.46 16.42
C ILE A 149 -13.89 8.84 16.35
N SER A 150 -14.24 9.96 16.99
CA SER A 150 -15.59 10.51 17.07
C SER A 150 -15.58 12.04 16.90
N PRO A 151 -16.68 12.66 16.45
CA PRO A 151 -17.89 12.00 16.00
C PRO A 151 -17.82 11.54 14.53
N PHE A 152 -18.31 10.34 14.25
CA PHE A 152 -18.22 9.74 12.90
C PHE A 152 -18.98 10.55 11.83
N PHE A 153 -20.12 11.12 12.16
CA PHE A 153 -20.96 11.86 11.22
C PHE A 153 -20.32 13.14 10.66
N GLN A 154 -19.25 13.65 11.28
CA GLN A 154 -18.47 14.78 10.77
C GLN A 154 -17.33 14.37 9.83
N LEU A 155 -16.98 13.08 9.78
CA LEU A 155 -15.94 12.58 8.89
C LEU A 155 -16.45 12.49 7.46
N ASP A 156 -15.79 13.15 6.54
CA ASP A 156 -16.07 12.98 5.11
C ASP A 156 -15.37 11.72 4.53
N ARG A 157 -15.65 11.43 3.26
CA ARG A 157 -15.05 10.27 2.56
C ARG A 157 -13.52 10.36 2.49
N PHE A 158 -13.00 11.56 2.46
CA PHE A 158 -11.58 11.81 2.36
C PHE A 158 -10.89 11.59 3.71
N ASP A 159 -11.51 12.04 4.81
CA ASP A 159 -11.03 11.75 6.17
C ASP A 159 -10.97 10.25 6.41
N ILE A 160 -12.05 9.52 6.09
CA ILE A 160 -12.11 8.06 6.25
C ILE A 160 -11.02 7.37 5.42
N SER A 161 -10.81 7.79 4.17
CA SER A 161 -9.74 7.25 3.32
C SER A 161 -8.36 7.51 3.90
N THR A 162 -8.14 8.70 4.44
CA THR A 162 -6.88 9.08 5.08
C THR A 162 -6.64 8.27 6.35
N LEU A 163 -7.64 8.10 7.19
CA LEU A 163 -7.57 7.29 8.41
C LEU A 163 -7.27 5.82 8.09
N ARG A 164 -7.87 5.25 7.05
CA ARG A 164 -7.53 3.92 6.54
C ARG A 164 -6.08 3.83 6.09
N SER A 165 -5.57 4.86 5.42
CA SER A 165 -4.16 4.92 5.01
C SER A 165 -3.22 5.02 6.21
N ILE A 166 -3.60 5.75 7.26
CA ILE A 166 -2.87 5.81 8.54
C ILE A 166 -2.85 4.43 9.21
N ALA A 167 -4.01 3.77 9.31
CA ALA A 167 -4.11 2.42 9.85
C ALA A 167 -3.20 1.43 9.10
N ASN A 168 -3.21 1.49 7.78
CA ASN A 168 -2.34 0.69 6.94
C ASN A 168 -0.84 1.01 7.12
N LYS A 169 -0.47 2.30 7.29
CA LYS A 169 0.91 2.67 7.62
C LYS A 169 1.32 2.12 8.97
N THR A 170 0.48 2.27 9.97
CA THR A 170 0.71 1.75 11.32
C THR A 170 0.93 0.24 11.28
N ALA A 171 0.09 -0.49 10.57
CA ALA A 171 0.15 -1.96 10.47
C ALA A 171 1.36 -2.48 9.70
N TYR A 172 1.66 -1.88 8.55
CA TYR A 172 2.50 -2.51 7.52
C TYR A 172 3.80 -1.79 7.21
N CYS A 173 4.04 -0.54 7.64
CA CYS A 173 5.21 0.21 7.23
C CYS A 173 6.51 -0.41 7.75
N VAL A 174 7.40 -0.75 6.82
CA VAL A 174 8.73 -1.35 7.09
C VAL A 174 9.86 -0.32 7.13
N GLY A 175 9.55 0.97 7.05
CA GLY A 175 10.58 2.00 7.08
C GLY A 175 11.45 2.09 5.82
N CYS A 176 10.96 1.67 4.65
CA CYS A 176 11.74 1.61 3.40
C CYS A 176 12.03 2.97 2.73
N LYS A 177 11.62 4.08 3.35
CA LYS A 177 11.79 5.47 2.86
C LYS A 177 11.10 5.83 1.54
N ALA A 178 10.37 4.93 0.88
CA ALA A 178 9.70 5.18 -0.41
C ALA A 178 8.69 6.35 -0.35
N CYS A 179 8.10 6.63 0.82
CA CYS A 179 7.16 7.74 1.01
C CYS A 179 7.87 9.09 1.28
N THR A 180 9.15 9.07 1.64
CA THR A 180 9.89 10.30 2.02
C THR A 180 9.97 11.31 0.86
N PRO A 181 10.35 10.92 -0.38
CA PRO A 181 10.40 11.85 -1.50
C PRO A 181 9.03 12.37 -1.95
N GLN A 182 7.93 11.74 -1.51
CA GLN A 182 6.57 12.21 -1.82
C GLN A 182 6.16 13.41 -0.95
N CYS A 183 6.90 13.70 0.13
CA CYS A 183 6.58 14.81 1.02
C CYS A 183 7.22 16.11 0.54
N PRO A 184 6.45 17.09 0.00
CA PRO A 184 7.00 18.30 -0.59
C PRO A 184 7.67 19.21 0.45
N THR A 185 7.30 19.09 1.72
CA THR A 185 7.84 19.93 2.82
C THR A 185 8.91 19.22 3.63
N GLY A 186 9.20 17.95 3.35
CA GLY A 186 10.09 17.13 4.15
C GLY A 186 9.59 16.87 5.58
N ALA A 187 8.29 17.06 5.84
CA ALA A 187 7.68 16.78 7.13
C ALA A 187 7.69 15.28 7.48
N TYR A 188 7.51 14.42 6.46
CA TYR A 188 7.51 12.97 6.61
C TYR A 188 8.94 12.43 6.49
N GLN A 189 9.42 11.77 7.52
CA GLN A 189 10.74 11.17 7.56
C GLN A 189 10.67 9.73 8.09
N ILE A 190 11.69 8.94 7.77
CA ILE A 190 11.94 7.64 8.39
C ILE A 190 13.29 7.73 9.10
N ILE A 191 13.28 7.57 10.42
CA ILE A 191 14.44 7.58 11.28
C ILE A 191 14.46 6.23 12.01
N ASP A 192 15.54 5.48 11.89
CA ASP A 192 15.72 4.14 12.50
C ASP A 192 14.52 3.19 12.23
N GLY A 193 14.02 3.20 10.98
CA GLY A 193 12.89 2.38 10.57
C GLY A 193 11.52 2.85 11.09
N LYS A 194 11.47 3.94 11.84
CA LYS A 194 10.24 4.50 12.40
C LYS A 194 9.79 5.75 11.65
N ILE A 195 8.47 5.91 11.54
CA ILE A 195 7.86 7.10 10.97
C ILE A 195 7.98 8.25 11.97
N VAL A 196 8.52 9.36 11.50
CA VAL A 196 8.60 10.62 12.25
C VAL A 196 7.97 11.72 11.39
N ILE A 197 6.98 12.41 11.92
CA ILE A 197 6.28 13.49 11.22
C ILE A 197 6.46 14.77 12.00
N ARG A 198 7.07 15.76 11.35
CA ARG A 198 7.19 17.11 11.89
C ARG A 198 5.86 17.85 11.66
N ALA A 199 4.99 17.86 12.67
CA ALA A 199 3.62 18.41 12.56
C ALA A 199 3.62 19.88 12.10
N ASN A 200 4.57 20.70 12.57
CA ASN A 200 4.71 22.10 12.18
C ASN A 200 5.13 22.34 10.71
N ARG A 201 5.53 21.29 9.99
CA ARG A 201 5.88 21.32 8.56
C ARG A 201 4.89 20.56 7.69
N CYS A 202 3.98 19.79 8.31
CA CYS A 202 3.00 19.02 7.56
C CYS A 202 1.89 19.95 7.04
N VAL A 203 1.72 19.96 5.71
CA VAL A 203 0.67 20.73 5.03
C VAL A 203 -0.55 19.87 4.68
N HIS A 204 -0.67 18.68 5.24
CA HIS A 204 -1.77 17.75 5.05
C HIS A 204 -2.13 17.49 3.57
N CYS A 205 -1.11 17.37 2.69
CA CYS A 205 -1.30 17.09 1.26
C CYS A 205 -1.55 15.60 0.96
N TYR A 206 -1.32 14.72 1.94
CA TYR A 206 -1.54 13.25 1.88
C TYR A 206 -0.72 12.48 0.83
N ASN A 207 0.21 13.13 0.13
CA ASN A 207 1.06 12.45 -0.87
C ASN A 207 1.84 11.27 -0.28
N CYS A 208 2.21 11.33 0.99
CA CYS A 208 2.84 10.21 1.68
C CYS A 208 1.91 8.98 1.83
N CYS A 209 0.59 9.11 1.60
CA CYS A 209 -0.37 8.01 1.67
C CYS A 209 -0.56 7.27 0.35
N THR A 210 0.02 7.73 -0.76
CA THR A 210 -0.17 7.18 -2.12
C THR A 210 0.06 5.65 -2.20
N TYR A 211 0.99 5.12 -1.41
CA TYR A 211 1.31 3.69 -1.43
C TYR A 211 0.59 2.86 -0.36
N THR A 212 -0.37 3.44 0.35
CA THR A 212 -0.96 2.82 1.56
C THR A 212 -2.47 2.79 1.63
N ASP A 213 -3.18 3.21 0.60
CA ASP A 213 -4.66 3.20 0.55
C ASP A 213 -5.26 1.78 0.68
N LYS A 214 -4.57 0.76 0.16
CA LYS A 214 -4.96 -0.66 0.24
C LYS A 214 -3.94 -1.53 0.99
N GLY A 215 -3.25 -0.96 1.96
CA GLY A 215 -2.10 -1.55 2.64
C GLY A 215 -0.78 -1.11 2.00
N CYS A 216 0.34 -1.30 2.70
CA CYS A 216 1.64 -0.87 2.20
C CYS A 216 2.10 -1.77 1.05
N MET A 217 2.08 -1.26 -0.19
CA MET A 217 2.51 -2.00 -1.38
C MET A 217 3.95 -2.50 -1.26
N VAL A 218 4.86 -1.70 -0.69
CA VAL A 218 6.27 -2.09 -0.52
C VAL A 218 6.40 -3.20 0.53
N ALA A 219 5.78 -3.04 1.70
CA ALA A 219 5.84 -4.05 2.75
C ALA A 219 5.34 -5.41 2.27
N LYS A 220 4.21 -5.42 1.58
CA LYS A 220 3.61 -6.66 1.07
C LYS A 220 4.41 -7.31 -0.05
N SER A 221 5.21 -6.55 -0.78
CA SER A 221 6.11 -7.11 -1.80
C SER A 221 7.40 -7.71 -1.25
N LEU A 222 7.77 -7.37 -0.01
CA LEU A 222 8.99 -7.89 0.64
C LEU A 222 8.73 -9.17 1.47
N PHE A 223 7.48 -9.47 1.79
CA PHE A 223 7.10 -10.53 2.73
C PHE A 223 6.13 -11.57 2.13
N VAL A 224 6.13 -11.69 0.81
CA VAL A 224 5.39 -12.77 0.10
C VAL A 224 6.22 -14.03 0.04
#